data_87cae6472cd6fa3b73b45f8dd7701cb8
#
_entry.id   87cae6472cd6fa3b73b45f8dd7701cb8
#
_cell.length_a   1.000
_cell.length_b   1.000
_cell.length_c   1.000
_cell.angle_alpha   90.00
_cell.angle_beta   90.00
_cell.angle_gamma   90.00
#
_symmetry.space_group_name_H-M   'P 1'
#
loop_
_entity.id
_entity.type
_entity.pdbx_description
1 polymer ?
#
loop_
_entity_poly.entity_id
_entity_poly.type
_entity_poly.pdbx_seq_one_letter_code
_entity_poly.pdbx_strand_id
1 'polypeptide(L)'
;MSQPAYADPEQHHQQKSRLVTGGSGLVGSHLLKYLSANGKSARALYRKNIPLQLPHIEWVQGDILDIPALQSAMEGVDEVYHCAGLVSFNPKRKQELYKINAEGTANVVNAALESGTGKMLHVSSVSALGRHRHNQTVTEETQFDDEHNNSNYGYSKWLAELEVWRGIGEGLNAVIVNPTIVLGMADWNTGSSALFKNVYKQFPWYSEGVTGFVDADDVARAMVILMESDISAERFILNAENLDFKAAFESMAREFDKKPPHRQVTPLLAAMVWRMEKIRSAFTGKEPLVTKETTRSALAKVYFSSEKLKKYLPQF
;
A
#
# COMPACT_ATOMS: atom_id res chain seq x y z
N MET A 1 -36.05 -26.45 48.56
CA MET A 1 -35.50 -26.94 47.29
C MET A 1 -35.10 -25.69 46.49
N SER A 2 -33.86 -25.30 46.60
CA SER A 2 -33.27 -24.14 45.90
C SER A 2 -32.68 -24.62 44.59
N GLN A 3 -33.12 -24.00 43.48
CA GLN A 3 -32.56 -24.26 42.16
C GLN A 3 -31.11 -23.67 42.08
N PRO A 4 -30.17 -24.37 41.42
CA PRO A 4 -28.86 -23.79 41.19
C PRO A 4 -28.94 -22.76 40.06
N ALA A 5 -28.37 -21.58 40.29
CA ALA A 5 -28.18 -20.55 39.29
C ALA A 5 -27.25 -21.08 38.18
N TYR A 6 -27.74 -21.13 36.95
CA TYR A 6 -26.91 -21.32 35.76
C TYR A 6 -26.08 -20.06 35.59
N ALA A 7 -24.78 -20.20 35.81
CA ALA A 7 -23.81 -19.19 35.37
C ALA A 7 -23.73 -19.22 33.86
N ASP A 8 -24.07 -18.13 33.23
CA ASP A 8 -23.88 -17.86 31.83
C ASP A 8 -22.35 -17.87 31.54
N PRO A 9 -21.83 -18.69 30.65
CA PRO A 9 -20.41 -18.59 30.30
C PRO A 9 -20.24 -17.33 29.42
N GLU A 10 -19.87 -16.21 30.06
CA GLU A 10 -19.33 -15.07 29.34
C GLU A 10 -18.18 -15.59 28.45
N GLN A 11 -18.45 -15.70 27.17
CA GLN A 11 -17.42 -15.87 26.14
C GLN A 11 -16.58 -14.60 26.16
N HIS A 12 -15.53 -14.61 26.98
CA HIS A 12 -14.40 -13.68 26.81
C HIS A 12 -13.82 -13.97 25.41
N HIS A 13 -14.34 -13.30 24.38
CA HIS A 13 -13.61 -13.16 23.13
C HIS A 13 -12.30 -12.47 23.46
N GLN A 14 -11.26 -13.28 23.69
CA GLN A 14 -9.90 -12.81 23.92
C GLN A 14 -9.55 -11.90 22.74
N GLN A 15 -9.43 -10.60 23.00
CA GLN A 15 -9.22 -9.61 21.97
C GLN A 15 -7.87 -9.89 21.30
N LYS A 16 -7.88 -10.27 20.03
CA LYS A 16 -6.66 -10.60 19.28
C LYS A 16 -5.64 -9.45 19.36
N SER A 17 -4.41 -9.78 19.64
CA SER A 17 -3.29 -8.83 19.63
C SER A 17 -2.82 -8.57 18.19
N ARG A 18 -2.72 -7.30 17.81
CA ARG A 18 -2.39 -6.88 16.43
C ARG A 18 -1.12 -6.05 16.40
N LEU A 19 -0.29 -6.28 15.39
CA LEU A 19 0.84 -5.42 15.06
C LEU A 19 0.63 -4.78 13.68
N VAL A 20 0.79 -3.46 13.61
CA VAL A 20 0.76 -2.70 12.34
C VAL A 20 2.12 -2.09 12.11
N THR A 21 2.85 -2.54 11.09
CA THR A 21 4.05 -1.85 10.62
C THR A 21 3.67 -0.78 9.60
N GLY A 22 4.41 0.32 9.55
CA GLY A 22 4.10 1.42 8.63
C GLY A 22 2.84 2.21 8.98
N GLY A 23 2.44 2.21 10.26
CA GLY A 23 1.26 2.91 10.77
C GLY A 23 1.23 4.42 10.52
N SER A 24 2.39 5.05 10.27
CA SER A 24 2.50 6.47 9.91
C SER A 24 2.31 6.77 8.41
N GLY A 25 2.25 5.74 7.56
CA GLY A 25 2.00 5.88 6.12
C GLY A 25 0.52 6.06 5.78
N LEU A 26 0.20 6.33 4.50
CA LEU A 26 -1.18 6.52 4.04
C LEU A 26 -2.06 5.32 4.39
N VAL A 27 -1.75 4.12 3.92
CA VAL A 27 -2.57 2.92 4.17
C VAL A 27 -2.60 2.56 5.65
N GLY A 28 -1.43 2.54 6.32
CA GLY A 28 -1.35 2.17 7.74
C GLY A 28 -2.11 3.13 8.65
N SER A 29 -2.10 4.43 8.39
CA SER A 29 -2.85 5.40 9.20
C SER A 29 -4.36 5.27 9.04
N HIS A 30 -4.86 4.98 7.82
CA HIS A 30 -6.28 4.69 7.60
C HIS A 30 -6.70 3.37 8.25
N LEU A 31 -5.84 2.32 8.17
CA LEU A 31 -6.06 1.07 8.89
C LEU A 31 -6.15 1.29 10.41
N LEU A 32 -5.22 2.05 11.01
CA LEU A 32 -5.23 2.34 12.44
C LEU A 32 -6.48 3.13 12.87
N LYS A 33 -6.92 4.10 12.06
CA LYS A 33 -8.19 4.82 12.29
C LYS A 33 -9.38 3.86 12.24
N TYR A 34 -9.42 2.96 11.25
CA TYR A 34 -10.49 1.98 11.12
C TYR A 34 -10.52 1.01 12.31
N LEU A 35 -9.36 0.47 12.73
CA LEU A 35 -9.26 -0.41 13.90
C LEU A 35 -9.73 0.30 15.16
N SER A 36 -9.21 1.52 15.41
CA SER A 36 -9.56 2.35 16.57
C SER A 36 -11.06 2.66 16.62
N ALA A 37 -11.66 3.07 15.50
CA ALA A 37 -13.09 3.37 15.42
C ALA A 37 -13.98 2.15 15.68
N ASN A 38 -13.47 0.94 15.44
CA ASN A 38 -14.17 -0.31 15.71
C ASN A 38 -13.77 -0.96 17.06
N GLY A 39 -13.11 -0.22 17.96
CA GLY A 39 -12.69 -0.70 19.28
C GLY A 39 -11.63 -1.81 19.24
N LYS A 40 -10.94 -1.99 18.13
CA LYS A 40 -9.90 -3.01 17.93
C LYS A 40 -8.55 -2.46 18.35
N SER A 41 -7.92 -3.10 19.33
CA SER A 41 -6.58 -2.70 19.79
C SER A 41 -5.49 -3.16 18.82
N ALA A 42 -4.44 -2.33 18.69
CA ALA A 42 -3.25 -2.67 17.92
C ALA A 42 -1.99 -1.97 18.47
N ARG A 43 -0.84 -2.63 18.35
CA ARG A 43 0.47 -1.98 18.41
C ARG A 43 0.81 -1.45 17.03
N ALA A 44 1.36 -0.24 16.97
CA ALA A 44 1.77 0.40 15.72
C ALA A 44 3.23 0.79 15.78
N LEU A 45 4.06 0.28 14.85
CA LEU A 45 5.47 0.66 14.80
C LEU A 45 5.64 2.07 14.24
N TYR A 46 6.47 2.88 14.93
CA TYR A 46 6.95 4.17 14.44
C TYR A 46 8.46 4.28 14.55
N ARG A 47 9.10 5.03 13.66
CA ARG A 47 10.56 5.20 13.66
C ARG A 47 11.05 6.45 14.39
N LYS A 48 10.44 7.60 14.10
CA LYS A 48 10.91 8.91 14.62
C LYS A 48 9.87 9.65 15.42
N ASN A 49 8.68 9.82 14.87
CA ASN A 49 7.62 10.62 15.48
C ASN A 49 6.32 9.82 15.50
N ILE A 50 5.57 9.93 16.58
CA ILE A 50 4.20 9.41 16.67
C ILE A 50 3.30 10.36 15.89
N PRO A 51 2.66 9.92 14.79
CA PRO A 51 1.95 10.83 13.89
C PRO A 51 0.60 11.27 14.45
N LEU A 52 -0.08 10.41 15.20
CA LEU A 52 -1.44 10.63 15.68
C LEU A 52 -1.72 9.74 16.89
N GLN A 53 -2.29 10.33 17.96
CA GLN A 53 -2.83 9.56 19.07
C GLN A 53 -4.23 9.08 18.72
N LEU A 54 -4.47 7.77 18.83
CA LEU A 54 -5.76 7.13 18.59
C LEU A 54 -6.14 6.24 19.78
N PRO A 55 -7.40 6.19 20.18
CA PRO A 55 -7.87 5.23 21.16
C PRO A 55 -7.52 3.80 20.73
N HIS A 56 -7.20 2.94 21.68
CA HIS A 56 -6.86 1.53 21.44
C HIS A 56 -5.59 1.28 20.61
N ILE A 57 -4.81 2.32 20.27
CA ILE A 57 -3.55 2.18 19.52
C ILE A 57 -2.36 2.51 20.42
N GLU A 58 -1.50 1.51 20.63
CA GLU A 58 -0.23 1.65 21.32
C GLU A 58 0.89 1.88 20.29
N TRP A 59 1.63 2.98 20.43
CA TRP A 59 2.76 3.25 19.56
C TRP A 59 4.05 2.69 20.17
N VAL A 60 4.72 1.80 19.42
CA VAL A 60 5.98 1.17 19.80
C VAL A 60 7.08 1.64 18.85
N GLN A 61 8.19 2.11 19.42
CA GLN A 61 9.32 2.52 18.59
C GLN A 61 10.05 1.31 18.02
N GLY A 62 10.26 1.28 16.70
CA GLY A 62 10.97 0.21 16.02
C GLY A 62 11.11 0.46 14.52
N ASP A 63 12.05 -0.24 13.91
CA ASP A 63 12.26 -0.27 12.45
C ASP A 63 12.19 -1.74 12.00
N ILE A 64 11.58 -2.00 10.85
CA ILE A 64 11.53 -3.34 10.25
C ILE A 64 12.91 -3.88 9.85
N LEU A 65 13.92 -3.01 9.84
CA LEU A 65 15.33 -3.38 9.65
C LEU A 65 16.08 -3.65 10.97
N ASP A 66 15.45 -3.38 12.11
CA ASP A 66 15.97 -3.68 13.45
C ASP A 66 15.31 -4.96 13.95
N ILE A 67 16.00 -6.09 13.75
CA ILE A 67 15.48 -7.42 14.07
C ILE A 67 15.11 -7.56 15.55
N PRO A 68 15.98 -7.18 16.54
CA PRO A 68 15.60 -7.23 17.95
C PRO A 68 14.36 -6.42 18.32
N ALA A 69 14.25 -5.19 17.80
CA ALA A 69 13.07 -4.35 18.05
C ALA A 69 11.81 -4.96 17.43
N LEU A 70 11.93 -5.56 16.26
CA LEU A 70 10.83 -6.21 15.55
C LEU A 70 10.36 -7.48 16.27
N GLN A 71 11.28 -8.33 16.74
CA GLN A 71 10.98 -9.53 17.52
C GLN A 71 10.25 -9.16 18.83
N SER A 72 10.75 -8.17 19.57
CA SER A 72 10.08 -7.69 20.78
C SER A 72 8.66 -7.14 20.48
N ALA A 73 8.49 -6.40 19.38
CA ALA A 73 7.17 -5.90 18.99
C ALA A 73 6.18 -7.00 18.61
N MET A 74 6.67 -8.17 18.16
CA MET A 74 5.85 -9.33 17.77
C MET A 74 5.52 -10.28 18.92
N GLU A 75 6.06 -10.09 20.11
CA GLU A 75 5.73 -10.94 21.26
C GLU A 75 4.23 -10.96 21.55
N GLY A 76 3.62 -12.14 21.53
CA GLY A 76 2.19 -12.35 21.79
C GLY A 76 1.25 -11.74 20.75
N VAL A 77 1.70 -11.53 19.52
CA VAL A 77 0.89 -10.97 18.42
C VAL A 77 0.21 -12.09 17.64
N ASP A 78 -1.13 -12.01 17.52
CA ASP A 78 -1.93 -12.94 16.75
C ASP A 78 -2.02 -12.54 15.26
N GLU A 79 -2.06 -11.24 14.96
CA GLU A 79 -2.30 -10.71 13.62
C GLU A 79 -1.29 -9.61 13.26
N VAL A 80 -0.65 -9.72 12.10
CA VAL A 80 0.32 -8.73 11.60
C VAL A 80 -0.19 -8.08 10.33
N TYR A 81 -0.34 -6.75 10.35
CA TYR A 81 -0.57 -5.93 9.16
C TYR A 81 0.73 -5.27 8.72
N HIS A 82 1.34 -5.77 7.66
CA HIS A 82 2.58 -5.24 7.15
C HIS A 82 2.33 -4.18 6.08
N CYS A 83 2.21 -2.90 6.52
CA CYS A 83 2.02 -1.74 5.65
C CYS A 83 3.32 -0.96 5.41
N ALA A 84 4.41 -1.29 6.10
CA ALA A 84 5.68 -0.60 5.94
C ALA A 84 6.25 -0.82 4.52
N GLY A 85 6.68 0.26 3.90
CA GLY A 85 7.31 0.24 2.60
C GLY A 85 7.70 1.63 2.14
N LEU A 86 8.67 1.70 1.25
CA LEU A 86 9.13 2.92 0.63
C LEU A 86 8.55 3.02 -0.78
N VAL A 87 7.95 4.17 -1.11
CA VAL A 87 7.55 4.51 -2.47
C VAL A 87 8.53 5.57 -3.00
N SER A 88 9.29 5.24 -4.02
CA SER A 88 10.17 6.20 -4.70
C SER A 88 10.40 5.80 -6.15
N PHE A 89 10.40 6.80 -7.02
CA PHE A 89 10.76 6.66 -8.44
C PHE A 89 12.10 7.35 -8.75
N ASN A 90 12.84 7.75 -7.71
CA ASN A 90 14.18 8.31 -7.84
C ASN A 90 15.19 7.18 -8.03
N PRO A 91 15.91 7.11 -9.18
CA PRO A 91 16.88 6.06 -9.43
C PRO A 91 18.02 5.97 -8.39
N LYS A 92 18.35 7.10 -7.73
CA LYS A 92 19.37 7.14 -6.67
C LYS A 92 18.96 6.39 -5.40
N ARG A 93 17.65 6.16 -5.19
CA ARG A 93 17.13 5.44 -4.02
C ARG A 93 16.88 3.95 -4.28
N LYS A 94 17.40 3.38 -5.37
CA LYS A 94 17.21 1.97 -5.73
C LYS A 94 17.61 1.01 -4.61
N GLN A 95 18.79 1.19 -4.02
CA GLN A 95 19.28 0.33 -2.94
C GLN A 95 18.42 0.46 -1.68
N GLU A 96 18.00 1.68 -1.35
CA GLU A 96 17.11 1.93 -0.21
C GLU A 96 15.72 1.27 -0.41
N LEU A 97 15.18 1.31 -1.65
CA LEU A 97 13.95 0.59 -2.00
C LEU A 97 14.08 -0.92 -1.73
N TYR A 98 15.16 -1.53 -2.17
CA TYR A 98 15.37 -2.97 -1.98
C TYR A 98 15.56 -3.33 -0.51
N LYS A 99 16.35 -2.53 0.20
CA LYS A 99 16.58 -2.73 1.63
C LYS A 99 15.28 -2.63 2.43
N ILE A 100 14.50 -1.58 2.22
CA ILE A 100 13.27 -1.38 3.00
C ILE A 100 12.17 -2.34 2.55
N ASN A 101 11.92 -2.47 1.24
CA ASN A 101 10.77 -3.24 0.76
C ASN A 101 11.04 -4.75 0.76
N ALA A 102 12.20 -5.22 0.30
CA ALA A 102 12.49 -6.64 0.24
C ALA A 102 13.08 -7.18 1.56
N GLU A 103 14.23 -6.66 2.01
CA GLU A 103 14.87 -7.12 3.25
C GLU A 103 13.99 -6.84 4.48
N GLY A 104 13.35 -5.64 4.55
CA GLY A 104 12.43 -5.31 5.63
C GLY A 104 11.22 -6.26 5.67
N THR A 105 10.66 -6.65 4.53
CA THR A 105 9.59 -7.65 4.47
C THR A 105 10.08 -9.03 4.86
N ALA A 106 11.29 -9.44 4.43
CA ALA A 106 11.88 -10.71 4.87
C ALA A 106 12.01 -10.77 6.39
N ASN A 107 12.47 -9.69 7.03
CA ASN A 107 12.57 -9.61 8.50
C ASN A 107 11.20 -9.75 9.18
N VAL A 108 10.15 -9.08 8.64
CA VAL A 108 8.79 -9.19 9.17
C VAL A 108 8.25 -10.62 9.02
N VAL A 109 8.46 -11.27 7.87
CA VAL A 109 8.07 -12.66 7.62
C VAL A 109 8.78 -13.61 8.60
N ASN A 110 10.09 -13.47 8.77
CA ASN A 110 10.86 -14.31 9.69
C ASN A 110 10.39 -14.12 11.13
N ALA A 111 10.23 -12.88 11.59
CA ALA A 111 9.76 -12.61 12.94
C ALA A 111 8.32 -13.13 13.17
N ALA A 112 7.44 -13.08 12.15
CA ALA A 112 6.10 -13.64 12.23
C ALA A 112 6.10 -15.17 12.34
N LEU A 113 6.99 -15.84 11.60
CA LEU A 113 7.19 -17.30 11.71
C LEU A 113 7.75 -17.69 13.09
N GLU A 114 8.78 -16.99 13.56
CA GLU A 114 9.43 -17.26 14.85
C GLU A 114 8.50 -17.03 16.04
N SER A 115 7.66 -15.99 15.99
CA SER A 115 6.70 -15.68 17.06
C SER A 115 5.44 -16.55 17.04
N GLY A 116 5.24 -17.36 16.01
CA GLY A 116 4.02 -18.15 15.85
C GLY A 116 2.78 -17.30 15.57
N THR A 117 2.95 -16.16 14.89
CA THR A 117 1.83 -15.28 14.49
C THR A 117 0.73 -16.05 13.75
N GLY A 118 -0.53 -15.91 14.19
CA GLY A 118 -1.66 -16.65 13.64
C GLY A 118 -1.97 -16.28 12.19
N LYS A 119 -1.86 -14.97 11.82
CA LYS A 119 -2.06 -14.53 10.44
C LYS A 119 -1.32 -13.23 10.12
N MET A 120 -0.83 -13.12 8.88
CA MET A 120 -0.19 -11.91 8.35
C MET A 120 -0.92 -11.40 7.11
N LEU A 121 -1.10 -10.08 6.98
CA LEU A 121 -1.53 -9.42 5.76
C LEU A 121 -0.44 -8.47 5.28
N HIS A 122 0.02 -8.65 4.04
CA HIS A 122 1.04 -7.81 3.41
C HIS A 122 0.42 -6.82 2.42
N VAL A 123 0.71 -5.54 2.58
CA VAL A 123 0.34 -4.51 1.60
C VAL A 123 1.43 -4.39 0.55
N SER A 124 1.19 -4.99 -0.60
CA SER A 124 2.02 -4.87 -1.79
C SER A 124 1.57 -3.68 -2.68
N SER A 125 1.53 -3.86 -3.97
CA SER A 125 1.06 -2.89 -4.96
C SER A 125 0.79 -3.60 -6.28
N VAL A 126 -0.12 -3.08 -7.11
CA VAL A 126 -0.23 -3.54 -8.52
C VAL A 126 1.06 -3.37 -9.30
N SER A 127 2.01 -2.57 -8.81
CA SER A 127 3.33 -2.44 -9.42
C SER A 127 4.20 -3.69 -9.26
N ALA A 128 3.87 -4.60 -8.34
CA ALA A 128 4.51 -5.91 -8.19
C ALA A 128 3.99 -6.95 -9.19
N LEU A 129 2.89 -6.65 -9.88
CA LEU A 129 2.35 -7.47 -10.94
C LEU A 129 2.96 -7.08 -12.28
N GLY A 130 3.01 -8.03 -13.21
CA GLY A 130 3.47 -7.76 -14.57
C GLY A 130 2.55 -6.81 -15.32
N ARG A 131 2.99 -6.38 -16.49
CA ARG A 131 2.20 -5.57 -17.41
C ARG A 131 2.09 -6.31 -18.74
N HIS A 132 0.88 -6.48 -19.23
CA HIS A 132 0.68 -7.06 -20.54
C HIS A 132 1.11 -6.09 -21.66
N ARG A 133 1.69 -6.63 -22.74
CA ARG A 133 2.15 -5.85 -23.91
C ARG A 133 1.00 -5.25 -24.75
N HIS A 134 -0.24 -5.77 -24.60
CA HIS A 134 -1.36 -5.48 -25.51
C HIS A 134 -2.65 -5.19 -24.74
N ASN A 135 -2.79 -4.04 -24.11
CA ASN A 135 -4.04 -3.54 -23.50
C ASN A 135 -4.89 -4.58 -22.73
N GLN A 136 -4.31 -5.70 -22.31
CA GLN A 136 -5.01 -6.68 -21.49
C GLN A 136 -5.11 -6.17 -20.05
N THR A 137 -6.25 -6.47 -19.44
CA THR A 137 -6.47 -6.15 -18.04
C THR A 137 -5.53 -6.97 -17.15
N VAL A 138 -4.86 -6.30 -16.23
CA VAL A 138 -4.00 -6.93 -15.21
C VAL A 138 -4.88 -7.60 -14.18
N THR A 139 -4.60 -8.87 -13.90
CA THR A 139 -5.24 -9.68 -12.86
C THR A 139 -4.20 -10.21 -11.88
N GLU A 140 -4.64 -10.88 -10.84
CA GLU A 140 -3.75 -11.52 -9.87
C GLU A 140 -2.88 -12.64 -10.49
N GLU A 141 -3.28 -13.18 -11.64
CA GLU A 141 -2.53 -14.21 -12.38
C GLU A 141 -1.43 -13.62 -13.27
N THR A 142 -1.45 -12.29 -13.47
CA THR A 142 -0.45 -11.62 -14.30
C THR A 142 0.93 -11.76 -13.66
N GLN A 143 1.85 -12.43 -14.35
CA GLN A 143 3.19 -12.66 -13.85
C GLN A 143 4.08 -11.43 -14.07
N PHE A 144 4.97 -11.20 -13.12
CA PHE A 144 6.00 -10.17 -13.25
C PHE A 144 6.99 -10.55 -14.36
N ASP A 145 7.20 -9.66 -15.32
CA ASP A 145 8.15 -9.84 -16.41
C ASP A 145 9.34 -8.91 -16.19
N ASP A 146 10.52 -9.49 -15.96
CA ASP A 146 11.75 -8.76 -15.62
C ASP A 146 12.31 -7.97 -16.83
N GLU A 147 11.97 -8.39 -18.05
CA GLU A 147 12.58 -7.84 -19.26
C GLU A 147 12.02 -6.48 -19.69
N HIS A 148 10.80 -6.14 -19.35
CA HIS A 148 10.10 -4.99 -19.96
C HIS A 148 9.27 -4.16 -18.95
N ASN A 149 9.65 -2.91 -18.81
CA ASN A 149 8.79 -1.85 -18.31
C ASN A 149 8.57 -1.73 -16.79
N ASN A 150 9.32 -2.42 -15.96
CA ASN A 150 9.17 -2.33 -14.50
C ASN A 150 9.99 -1.19 -13.90
N SER A 151 9.39 -0.52 -12.93
CA SER A 151 10.08 0.48 -12.12
C SER A 151 10.94 -0.20 -11.04
N ASN A 152 11.98 0.47 -10.54
CA ASN A 152 12.72 -0.01 -9.36
C ASN A 152 11.78 -0.23 -8.17
N TYR A 153 10.74 0.61 -8.04
CA TYR A 153 9.69 0.43 -7.03
C TYR A 153 8.91 -0.87 -7.27
N GLY A 154 8.40 -1.09 -8.48
CA GLY A 154 7.66 -2.32 -8.81
C GLY A 154 8.49 -3.57 -8.56
N TYR A 155 9.76 -3.56 -8.99
CA TYR A 155 10.69 -4.67 -8.75
C TYR A 155 10.90 -4.91 -7.23
N SER A 156 11.06 -3.85 -6.43
CA SER A 156 11.23 -3.99 -4.98
C SER A 156 9.99 -4.56 -4.29
N LYS A 157 8.78 -4.23 -4.78
CA LYS A 157 7.52 -4.79 -4.26
C LYS A 157 7.31 -6.24 -4.69
N TRP A 158 7.72 -6.60 -5.90
CA TRP A 158 7.73 -7.98 -6.34
C TRP A 158 8.67 -8.85 -5.50
N LEU A 159 9.91 -8.38 -5.23
CA LEU A 159 10.83 -9.07 -4.32
C LEU A 159 10.23 -9.24 -2.91
N ALA A 160 9.55 -8.21 -2.40
CA ALA A 160 8.85 -8.29 -1.12
C ALA A 160 7.74 -9.36 -1.13
N GLU A 161 6.96 -9.46 -2.22
CA GLU A 161 5.97 -10.54 -2.35
C GLU A 161 6.61 -11.92 -2.37
N LEU A 162 7.77 -12.09 -3.02
CA LEU A 162 8.49 -13.38 -3.02
C LEU A 162 8.85 -13.81 -1.60
N GLU A 163 9.24 -12.87 -0.72
CA GLU A 163 9.49 -13.19 0.69
C GLU A 163 8.22 -13.62 1.43
N VAL A 164 7.07 -13.01 1.15
CA VAL A 164 5.79 -13.44 1.73
C VAL A 164 5.39 -14.83 1.21
N TRP A 165 5.55 -15.09 -0.10
CA TRP A 165 5.30 -16.41 -0.69
C TRP A 165 6.24 -17.48 -0.13
N ARG A 166 7.52 -17.12 0.13
CA ARG A 166 8.46 -17.99 0.86
C ARG A 166 7.93 -18.34 2.24
N GLY A 167 7.52 -17.31 3.02
CA GLY A 167 6.94 -17.51 4.34
C GLY A 167 5.69 -18.42 4.32
N ILE A 168 4.82 -18.27 3.33
CA ILE A 168 3.66 -19.14 3.12
C ILE A 168 4.12 -20.58 2.89
N GLY A 169 5.15 -20.79 2.05
CA GLY A 169 5.75 -22.09 1.83
C GLY A 169 6.37 -22.73 3.08
N GLU A 170 6.78 -21.91 4.05
CA GLU A 170 7.31 -22.30 5.36
C GLU A 170 6.22 -22.42 6.45
N GLY A 171 4.95 -22.22 6.10
CA GLY A 171 3.80 -22.43 6.99
C GLY A 171 3.16 -21.15 7.55
N LEU A 172 3.60 -19.96 7.13
CA LEU A 172 2.96 -18.71 7.51
C LEU A 172 1.56 -18.59 6.88
N ASN A 173 0.54 -18.40 7.70
CA ASN A 173 -0.79 -18.05 7.20
C ASN A 173 -0.77 -16.57 6.75
N ALA A 174 -0.76 -16.31 5.46
CA ALA A 174 -0.68 -14.95 4.97
C ALA A 174 -1.57 -14.69 3.75
N VAL A 175 -1.96 -13.40 3.62
CA VAL A 175 -2.70 -12.83 2.48
C VAL A 175 -1.98 -11.58 1.99
N ILE A 176 -1.96 -11.37 0.67
CA ILE A 176 -1.35 -10.21 0.03
C ILE A 176 -2.44 -9.35 -0.59
N VAL A 177 -2.34 -8.03 -0.43
CA VAL A 177 -3.18 -7.07 -1.16
C VAL A 177 -2.31 -6.22 -2.08
N ASN A 178 -2.78 -6.02 -3.31
CA ASN A 178 -2.14 -5.22 -4.36
C ASN A 178 -3.03 -3.99 -4.68
N PRO A 179 -2.97 -2.92 -3.88
CA PRO A 179 -3.73 -1.72 -4.19
C PRO A 179 -3.24 -1.06 -5.47
N THR A 180 -4.17 -0.46 -6.22
CA THR A 180 -3.91 0.50 -7.28
C THR A 180 -3.46 1.85 -6.69
N ILE A 181 -3.66 2.99 -7.36
CA ILE A 181 -3.35 4.28 -6.74
C ILE A 181 -4.31 4.51 -5.58
N VAL A 182 -3.77 4.48 -4.37
CA VAL A 182 -4.56 4.72 -3.15
C VAL A 182 -4.76 6.22 -2.98
N LEU A 183 -6.01 6.65 -2.93
CA LEU A 183 -6.41 8.03 -2.65
C LEU A 183 -6.87 8.13 -1.20
N GLY A 184 -6.38 9.14 -0.47
CA GLY A 184 -6.76 9.33 0.94
C GLY A 184 -6.05 10.52 1.57
N MET A 185 -6.51 10.86 2.77
CA MET A 185 -5.95 11.99 3.52
C MET A 185 -4.64 11.58 4.21
N ALA A 186 -3.53 12.15 3.74
CA ALA A 186 -2.20 12.02 4.34
C ALA A 186 -1.38 13.30 4.09
N ASP A 187 -0.06 13.24 4.28
CA ASP A 187 0.82 14.35 3.91
C ASP A 187 0.77 14.60 2.39
N TRP A 188 0.26 15.76 2.02
CA TRP A 188 0.13 16.19 0.61
C TRP A 188 1.47 16.38 -0.11
N ASN A 189 2.58 16.21 0.57
CA ASN A 189 3.91 16.30 -0.04
C ASN A 189 4.45 14.93 -0.50
N THR A 190 3.79 13.85 -0.14
CA THR A 190 4.28 12.48 -0.36
C THR A 190 3.28 11.58 -1.08
N GLY A 191 3.78 10.61 -1.84
CA GLY A 191 2.99 9.55 -2.46
C GLY A 191 1.87 10.05 -3.36
N SER A 192 0.78 9.31 -3.39
CA SER A 192 -0.43 9.63 -4.17
C SER A 192 -1.19 10.85 -3.65
N SER A 193 -1.05 11.20 -2.36
CA SER A 193 -1.66 12.40 -1.79
C SER A 193 -1.14 13.69 -2.43
N ALA A 194 0.04 13.67 -3.07
CA ALA A 194 0.56 14.79 -3.85
C ALA A 194 -0.31 15.13 -5.08
N LEU A 195 -1.13 14.19 -5.57
CA LEU A 195 -2.09 14.45 -6.66
C LEU A 195 -3.12 15.51 -6.24
N PHE A 196 -3.68 15.39 -5.03
CA PHE A 196 -4.61 16.37 -4.46
C PHE A 196 -3.97 17.76 -4.36
N LYS A 197 -2.72 17.84 -3.88
CA LYS A 197 -1.97 19.10 -3.80
C LYS A 197 -1.80 19.76 -5.16
N ASN A 198 -1.47 18.98 -6.19
CA ASN A 198 -1.27 19.50 -7.55
C ASN A 198 -2.58 20.05 -8.11
N VAL A 199 -3.68 19.34 -7.94
CA VAL A 199 -5.00 19.81 -8.38
C VAL A 199 -5.44 21.05 -7.60
N TYR A 200 -5.28 21.06 -6.26
CA TYR A 200 -5.59 22.23 -5.43
C TYR A 200 -4.80 23.48 -5.84
N LYS A 201 -3.54 23.31 -6.26
CA LYS A 201 -2.69 24.37 -6.80
C LYS A 201 -2.98 24.70 -8.26
N GLN A 202 -4.00 24.10 -8.85
CA GLN A 202 -4.41 24.30 -10.24
C GLN A 202 -3.26 24.05 -11.23
N PHE A 203 -2.48 22.96 -11.01
CA PHE A 203 -1.45 22.54 -11.95
C PHE A 203 -2.08 22.27 -13.32
N PRO A 204 -1.63 22.95 -14.40
CA PRO A 204 -2.43 23.01 -15.64
C PRO A 204 -2.33 21.79 -16.53
N TRP A 205 -1.46 20.81 -16.22
CA TRP A 205 -1.15 19.70 -17.11
C TRP A 205 -1.80 18.39 -16.66
N TYR A 206 -2.30 17.61 -17.63
CA TYR A 206 -2.81 16.24 -17.45
C TYR A 206 -2.24 15.29 -18.50
N SER A 207 -2.28 13.99 -18.22
CA SER A 207 -1.98 12.92 -19.18
C SER A 207 -3.23 12.10 -19.52
N GLU A 208 -3.23 11.43 -20.67
CA GLU A 208 -4.30 10.54 -21.12
C GLU A 208 -4.07 9.07 -20.71
N GLY A 209 -3.10 8.81 -19.85
CA GLY A 209 -2.90 7.48 -19.29
C GLY A 209 -4.07 7.05 -18.44
N VAL A 210 -4.31 5.77 -18.39
CA VAL A 210 -5.35 5.14 -17.58
C VAL A 210 -4.69 4.30 -16.50
N THR A 211 -5.23 4.35 -15.30
CA THR A 211 -4.80 3.50 -14.18
C THR A 211 -5.96 3.22 -13.23
N GLY A 212 -5.75 2.30 -12.30
CA GLY A 212 -6.72 2.05 -11.24
C GLY A 212 -6.58 3.03 -10.09
N PHE A 213 -7.71 3.31 -9.44
CA PHE A 213 -7.80 4.10 -8.21
C PHE A 213 -8.62 3.36 -7.17
N VAL A 214 -8.27 3.54 -5.90
CA VAL A 214 -9.00 2.98 -4.75
C VAL A 214 -8.90 3.94 -3.57
N ASP A 215 -9.96 4.04 -2.78
CA ASP A 215 -9.98 4.83 -1.56
C ASP A 215 -9.19 4.15 -0.43
N ALA A 216 -8.50 4.94 0.40
CA ALA A 216 -7.68 4.42 1.49
C ALA A 216 -8.51 3.76 2.62
N ASP A 217 -9.74 4.24 2.85
CA ASP A 217 -10.64 3.65 3.85
C ASP A 217 -11.20 2.32 3.32
N ASP A 218 -11.48 2.21 2.01
CA ASP A 218 -11.85 0.94 1.40
C ASP A 218 -10.71 -0.08 1.46
N VAL A 219 -9.46 0.35 1.20
CA VAL A 219 -8.29 -0.51 1.39
C VAL A 219 -8.21 -1.01 2.84
N ALA A 220 -8.35 -0.12 3.83
CA ALA A 220 -8.32 -0.47 5.24
C ALA A 220 -9.43 -1.47 5.61
N ARG A 221 -10.65 -1.24 5.12
CA ARG A 221 -11.81 -2.14 5.32
C ARG A 221 -11.56 -3.52 4.70
N ALA A 222 -11.07 -3.59 3.45
CA ALA A 222 -10.73 -4.84 2.79
C ALA A 222 -9.66 -5.62 3.58
N MET A 223 -8.64 -4.94 4.05
CA MET A 223 -7.56 -5.55 4.85
C MET A 223 -8.10 -6.20 6.12
N VAL A 224 -9.00 -5.53 6.85
CA VAL A 224 -9.57 -6.09 8.08
C VAL A 224 -10.45 -7.29 7.78
N ILE A 225 -11.30 -7.23 6.75
CA ILE A 225 -12.16 -8.36 6.37
C ILE A 225 -11.31 -9.56 5.92
N LEU A 226 -10.27 -9.34 5.12
CA LEU A 226 -9.36 -10.41 4.69
C LEU A 226 -8.56 -11.00 5.86
N MET A 227 -8.15 -10.18 6.83
CA MET A 227 -7.48 -10.66 8.04
C MET A 227 -8.40 -11.56 8.87
N GLU A 228 -9.67 -11.19 9.01
CA GLU A 228 -10.66 -11.90 9.82
C GLU A 228 -11.31 -13.10 9.11
N SER A 229 -11.02 -13.30 7.82
CA SER A 229 -11.49 -14.45 7.03
C SER A 229 -10.57 -15.65 7.17
N ASP A 230 -11.04 -16.83 6.71
CA ASP A 230 -10.23 -18.04 6.60
C ASP A 230 -9.36 -18.08 5.33
N ILE A 231 -9.36 -17.01 4.53
CA ILE A 231 -8.59 -16.94 3.28
C ILE A 231 -7.10 -16.89 3.61
N SER A 232 -6.31 -17.75 2.99
CA SER A 232 -4.87 -17.85 3.13
C SER A 232 -4.21 -18.17 1.80
N ALA A 233 -2.92 -17.83 1.67
CA ALA A 233 -2.10 -18.09 0.48
C ALA A 233 -2.72 -17.51 -0.81
N GLU A 234 -3.29 -16.32 -0.71
CA GLU A 234 -3.98 -15.64 -1.81
C GLU A 234 -3.49 -14.19 -1.92
N ARG A 235 -3.57 -13.63 -3.14
CA ARG A 235 -3.38 -12.20 -3.36
C ARG A 235 -4.60 -11.60 -4.06
N PHE A 236 -4.87 -10.31 -3.77
CA PHE A 236 -6.03 -9.58 -4.25
C PHE A 236 -5.66 -8.20 -4.75
N ILE A 237 -6.07 -7.87 -5.97
CA ILE A 237 -6.03 -6.50 -6.49
C ILE A 237 -7.14 -5.69 -5.82
N LEU A 238 -6.76 -4.59 -5.15
CA LEU A 238 -7.70 -3.61 -4.63
C LEU A 238 -7.81 -2.45 -5.62
N ASN A 239 -8.88 -2.47 -6.43
CA ASN A 239 -9.17 -1.48 -7.44
C ASN A 239 -10.65 -1.14 -7.42
N ALA A 240 -11.01 0.12 -7.17
CA ALA A 240 -12.39 0.57 -7.22
C ALA A 240 -12.79 0.90 -8.68
N GLU A 241 -11.98 1.69 -9.37
CA GLU A 241 -12.28 2.15 -10.72
C GLU A 241 -11.01 2.38 -11.53
N ASN A 242 -11.09 2.10 -12.84
CA ASN A 242 -10.05 2.46 -13.80
C ASN A 242 -10.42 3.79 -14.48
N LEU A 243 -9.64 4.84 -14.19
CA LEU A 243 -9.87 6.17 -14.73
C LEU A 243 -8.64 6.67 -15.50
N ASP A 244 -8.87 7.51 -16.50
CA ASP A 244 -7.79 8.35 -17.01
C ASP A 244 -7.46 9.47 -16.02
N PHE A 245 -6.20 9.93 -16.05
CA PHE A 245 -5.75 10.96 -15.11
C PHE A 245 -6.52 12.29 -15.26
N LYS A 246 -7.04 12.60 -16.47
CA LYS A 246 -7.85 13.81 -16.70
C LYS A 246 -9.15 13.72 -15.92
N ALA A 247 -9.90 12.62 -16.06
CA ALA A 247 -11.16 12.40 -15.37
C ALA A 247 -10.97 12.41 -13.82
N ALA A 248 -9.91 11.75 -13.33
CA ALA A 248 -9.58 11.77 -11.90
C ALA A 248 -9.29 13.19 -11.40
N PHE A 249 -8.51 13.97 -12.14
CA PHE A 249 -8.19 15.36 -11.76
C PHE A 249 -9.38 16.31 -11.89
N GLU A 250 -10.25 16.12 -12.88
CA GLU A 250 -11.50 16.87 -13.01
C GLU A 250 -12.43 16.63 -11.82
N SER A 251 -12.55 15.38 -11.37
CA SER A 251 -13.33 15.05 -10.16
C SER A 251 -12.74 15.71 -8.91
N MET A 252 -11.43 15.60 -8.69
CA MET A 252 -10.77 16.27 -7.56
C MET A 252 -10.91 17.79 -7.61
N ALA A 253 -10.79 18.41 -8.80
CA ALA A 253 -10.91 19.85 -8.98
C ALA A 253 -12.32 20.35 -8.66
N ARG A 254 -13.33 19.58 -9.02
CA ARG A 254 -14.74 19.87 -8.70
C ARG A 254 -14.98 19.93 -7.19
N GLU A 255 -14.49 18.94 -6.47
CA GLU A 255 -14.62 18.88 -4.99
C GLU A 255 -13.90 20.02 -4.28
N PHE A 256 -12.79 20.49 -4.86
CA PHE A 256 -12.05 21.63 -4.32
C PHE A 256 -12.54 23.01 -4.79
N ASP A 257 -13.55 23.06 -5.66
CA ASP A 257 -13.96 24.31 -6.34
C ASP A 257 -12.76 25.00 -7.02
N LYS A 258 -11.98 24.23 -7.79
CA LYS A 258 -10.79 24.68 -8.51
C LYS A 258 -10.93 24.41 -10.02
N LYS A 259 -10.16 25.17 -10.81
CA LYS A 259 -10.07 24.91 -12.24
C LYS A 259 -9.32 23.62 -12.51
N PRO A 260 -9.88 22.68 -13.30
CA PRO A 260 -9.21 21.44 -13.64
C PRO A 260 -8.00 21.67 -14.57
N PRO A 261 -7.06 20.71 -14.63
CA PRO A 261 -6.00 20.72 -15.63
C PRO A 261 -6.59 20.77 -17.05
N HIS A 262 -6.00 21.60 -17.92
CA HIS A 262 -6.53 21.85 -19.26
C HIS A 262 -5.49 21.70 -20.38
N ARG A 263 -4.22 21.42 -20.04
CA ARG A 263 -3.13 21.22 -20.99
C ARG A 263 -2.70 19.76 -21.03
N GLN A 264 -2.75 19.17 -22.21
CA GLN A 264 -2.34 17.78 -22.39
C GLN A 264 -0.82 17.64 -22.43
N VAL A 265 -0.30 16.66 -21.72
CA VAL A 265 1.11 16.25 -21.81
C VAL A 265 1.27 15.28 -22.97
N THR A 266 1.93 15.72 -24.03
CA THR A 266 2.28 14.85 -25.15
C THR A 266 3.52 14.00 -24.84
N PRO A 267 3.74 12.84 -25.50
CA PRO A 267 4.93 12.02 -25.31
C PRO A 267 6.24 12.78 -25.55
N LEU A 268 6.27 13.70 -26.52
CA LEU A 268 7.45 14.52 -26.80
C LEU A 268 7.73 15.51 -25.65
N LEU A 269 6.69 16.22 -25.16
CA LEU A 269 6.82 17.13 -24.04
C LEU A 269 7.28 16.38 -22.79
N ALA A 270 6.67 15.24 -22.49
CA ALA A 270 7.03 14.38 -21.39
C ALA A 270 8.50 13.93 -21.45
N ALA A 271 8.96 13.54 -22.69
CA ALA A 271 10.34 13.15 -22.92
C ALA A 271 11.34 14.30 -22.71
N MET A 272 10.94 15.53 -22.97
CA MET A 272 11.75 16.73 -22.75
C MET A 272 11.82 17.07 -21.27
N VAL A 273 10.66 17.08 -20.57
CA VAL A 273 10.55 17.47 -19.17
C VAL A 273 11.39 16.56 -18.26
N TRP A 274 11.27 15.23 -18.38
CA TRP A 274 12.05 14.35 -17.50
C TRP A 274 13.56 14.47 -17.73
N ARG A 275 14.03 14.78 -18.96
CA ARG A 275 15.46 15.03 -19.23
C ARG A 275 15.93 16.31 -18.57
N MET A 276 15.13 17.37 -18.67
CA MET A 276 15.43 18.65 -17.98
C MET A 276 15.47 18.46 -16.46
N GLU A 277 14.50 17.72 -15.89
CA GLU A 277 14.48 17.41 -14.46
C GLU A 277 15.68 16.57 -14.03
N LYS A 278 16.13 15.61 -14.86
CA LYS A 278 17.36 14.84 -14.60
C LYS A 278 18.58 15.76 -14.51
N ILE A 279 18.70 16.70 -15.44
CA ILE A 279 19.78 17.70 -15.46
C ILE A 279 19.68 18.59 -14.22
N ARG A 280 18.51 19.17 -13.93
CA ARG A 280 18.27 20.00 -12.74
C ARG A 280 18.65 19.25 -11.45
N SER A 281 18.22 18.01 -11.31
CA SER A 281 18.52 17.16 -10.15
C SER A 281 20.04 16.89 -10.01
N ALA A 282 20.77 16.75 -11.13
CA ALA A 282 22.21 16.57 -11.10
C ALA A 282 22.96 17.82 -10.57
N PHE A 283 22.52 19.02 -10.95
CA PHE A 283 23.15 20.27 -10.51
C PHE A 283 22.69 20.73 -9.11
N THR A 284 21.43 20.48 -8.73
CA THR A 284 20.87 20.99 -7.47
C THR A 284 20.93 20.00 -6.33
N GLY A 285 21.21 18.71 -6.59
CA GLY A 285 21.14 17.62 -5.62
C GLY A 285 19.70 17.27 -5.16
N LYS A 286 18.69 18.06 -5.59
CA LYS A 286 17.28 17.82 -5.22
C LYS A 286 16.71 16.65 -6.00
N GLU A 287 15.73 15.94 -5.40
CA GLU A 287 15.01 14.87 -6.08
C GLU A 287 14.30 15.38 -7.34
N PRO A 288 14.34 14.60 -8.45
CA PRO A 288 13.62 14.98 -9.66
C PRO A 288 12.11 14.89 -9.42
N LEU A 289 11.36 15.92 -9.81
CA LEU A 289 9.90 15.94 -9.72
C LEU A 289 9.25 14.95 -10.70
N VAL A 290 9.91 14.74 -11.84
CA VAL A 290 9.47 13.86 -12.92
C VAL A 290 10.64 12.97 -13.35
N THR A 291 10.43 11.67 -13.39
CA THR A 291 11.41 10.68 -13.86
C THR A 291 10.95 10.03 -15.16
N LYS A 292 11.84 9.32 -15.84
CA LYS A 292 11.47 8.51 -17.01
C LYS A 292 10.38 7.48 -16.66
N GLU A 293 10.45 6.89 -15.46
CA GLU A 293 9.49 5.89 -14.98
C GLU A 293 8.10 6.51 -14.74
N THR A 294 8.04 7.64 -13.99
CA THR A 294 6.75 8.32 -13.72
C THR A 294 6.11 8.84 -14.99
N THR A 295 6.91 9.37 -15.93
CA THR A 295 6.42 9.84 -17.23
C THR A 295 5.79 8.70 -18.03
N ARG A 296 6.46 7.55 -18.08
CA ARG A 296 5.96 6.38 -18.79
C ARG A 296 4.67 5.83 -18.16
N SER A 297 4.64 5.75 -16.83
CA SER A 297 3.44 5.32 -16.09
C SER A 297 2.27 6.27 -16.30
N ALA A 298 2.51 7.58 -16.32
CA ALA A 298 1.47 8.57 -16.55
C ALA A 298 0.89 8.56 -17.97
N LEU A 299 1.63 8.06 -18.96
CA LEU A 299 1.17 7.97 -20.35
C LEU A 299 0.59 6.58 -20.71
N ALA A 300 0.86 5.57 -19.88
CA ALA A 300 0.41 4.21 -20.13
C ALA A 300 -1.10 4.08 -19.86
N LYS A 301 -1.78 3.25 -20.65
CA LYS A 301 -3.17 2.84 -20.40
C LYS A 301 -3.15 1.43 -19.82
N VAL A 302 -3.31 1.31 -18.51
CA VAL A 302 -3.30 0.04 -17.80
C VAL A 302 -4.61 -0.12 -17.04
N TYR A 303 -5.29 -1.22 -17.25
CA TYR A 303 -6.54 -1.57 -16.59
C TYR A 303 -6.29 -2.69 -15.59
N PHE A 304 -6.95 -2.62 -14.44
CA PHE A 304 -6.86 -3.61 -13.37
C PHE A 304 -8.23 -4.20 -13.09
N SER A 305 -8.27 -5.51 -12.83
CA SER A 305 -9.50 -6.21 -12.44
C SER A 305 -9.52 -6.44 -10.94
N SER A 306 -10.64 -6.16 -10.29
CA SER A 306 -10.93 -6.56 -8.91
C SER A 306 -11.96 -7.68 -8.83
N GLU A 307 -12.23 -8.38 -9.91
CA GLU A 307 -13.26 -9.44 -9.97
C GLU A 307 -12.99 -10.58 -8.98
N LYS A 308 -11.72 -10.91 -8.74
CA LYS A 308 -11.36 -11.89 -7.71
C LYS A 308 -11.78 -11.39 -6.33
N LEU A 309 -11.44 -10.15 -5.96
CA LEU A 309 -11.84 -9.57 -4.69
C LEU A 309 -13.37 -9.59 -4.52
N LYS A 310 -14.13 -9.13 -5.51
CA LYS A 310 -15.60 -9.11 -5.48
C LYS A 310 -16.23 -10.49 -5.30
N LYS A 311 -15.57 -11.55 -5.79
CA LYS A 311 -15.99 -12.93 -5.61
C LYS A 311 -15.93 -13.37 -4.15
N TYR A 312 -14.90 -12.94 -3.43
CA TYR A 312 -14.69 -13.25 -2.01
C TYR A 312 -15.34 -12.23 -1.08
N LEU A 313 -15.43 -10.98 -1.51
CA LEU A 313 -15.99 -9.86 -0.76
C LEU A 313 -17.02 -9.11 -1.63
N PRO A 314 -18.25 -9.63 -1.81
CA PRO A 314 -19.26 -9.03 -2.71
C PRO A 314 -19.69 -7.60 -2.33
N GLN A 315 -19.36 -7.15 -1.13
CA GLN A 315 -19.64 -5.79 -0.64
C GLN A 315 -18.60 -4.74 -1.11
N PHE A 316 -17.61 -5.17 -1.89
CA PHE A 316 -16.57 -4.30 -2.47
C PHE A 316 -16.85 -3.95 -3.93
#